data_a8e83a3cd2dc37a3ad01becde0b7b4b1
#
_entry.id   a8e83a3cd2dc37a3ad01becde0b7b4b1
#
_cell.length_a   1.000
_cell.length_b   1.000
_cell.length_c   1.000
_cell.angle_alpha   90.00
_cell.angle_beta   90.00
_cell.angle_gamma   90.00
#
_symmetry.space_group_name_H-M   'P 1'
#
loop_
_entity.id
_entity.type
_entity.pdbx_description
1 polymer ?
#
loop_
_entity_poly.entity_id
_entity_poly.type
_entity_poly.pdbx_seq_one_letter_code
_entity_poly.pdbx_strand_id
1 'polypeptide(L)'
;MTSAGAARSSMVTYATINLLMIQGLLGERWDVKYSTRSICALRGAPVWMSCHYTLPSGFAVRDAFWCECEDGKTRLLPQDADYQSRVHAACTLRTNRCTLNITRLSQSDAHEYNCRITTSHVFFQSWTGNEGIVLSVTDLSVELVGAATEGNDVRLVCKTSCNLSSSPTYSWKKNGEPLEKEPTKNNELLLHPVSREDGGRYSCAVKGHEDLSSAEVELSVRYSPKDTVVFIRHHGEVDEGGSVTLSCSSDANPPVQNYA
;
A
#
# COMPACT_ATOMS: atom_id res chain seq x y z
N MET A 1 -78.87 10.45 -8.43
CA MET A 1 -77.78 10.97 -7.59
C MET A 1 -77.50 9.92 -6.52
N THR A 2 -76.44 9.15 -6.67
CA THR A 2 -75.72 8.34 -5.66
C THR A 2 -74.97 7.18 -6.31
N SER A 3 -73.79 7.39 -6.77
CA SER A 3 -72.83 6.29 -6.93
C SER A 3 -71.33 6.71 -7.02
N ALA A 4 -70.98 7.93 -6.60
CA ALA A 4 -69.61 8.39 -6.65
C ALA A 4 -68.84 8.27 -5.31
N GLY A 5 -69.49 7.86 -4.21
CA GLY A 5 -68.87 7.80 -2.88
C GLY A 5 -68.11 6.48 -2.55
N ALA A 6 -68.54 5.34 -3.11
CA ALA A 6 -68.00 4.06 -2.71
C ALA A 6 -66.65 3.70 -3.39
N ALA A 7 -66.41 4.20 -4.60
CA ALA A 7 -65.16 3.92 -5.34
C ALA A 7 -63.93 4.68 -4.74
N ARG A 8 -64.14 5.89 -4.16
CA ARG A 8 -63.04 6.67 -3.55
C ARG A 8 -62.54 6.07 -2.24
N SER A 9 -63.44 5.47 -1.45
CA SER A 9 -63.04 4.87 -0.17
C SER A 9 -62.21 3.61 -0.34
N SER A 10 -62.49 2.79 -1.38
CA SER A 10 -61.76 1.56 -1.67
C SER A 10 -60.34 1.83 -2.20
N MET A 11 -60.17 2.86 -3.05
CA MET A 11 -58.81 3.19 -3.59
C MET A 11 -57.90 3.80 -2.48
N VAL A 12 -58.43 4.60 -1.59
CA VAL A 12 -57.65 5.18 -0.49
C VAL A 12 -57.21 4.08 0.49
N THR A 13 -58.05 3.07 0.74
CA THR A 13 -57.69 1.97 1.64
C THR A 13 -56.63 1.06 1.03
N TYR A 14 -56.67 0.78 -0.26
CA TYR A 14 -55.61 0.02 -0.95
C TYR A 14 -54.31 0.79 -1.03
N ALA A 15 -54.31 2.11 -1.23
CA ALA A 15 -53.12 2.95 -1.26
C ALA A 15 -52.48 3.06 0.15
N THR A 16 -53.26 3.19 1.19
CA THR A 16 -52.74 3.23 2.57
C THR A 16 -52.23 1.88 3.05
N ILE A 17 -52.87 0.78 2.68
CA ILE A 17 -52.39 -0.57 3.01
C ILE A 17 -51.05 -0.85 2.30
N ASN A 18 -50.92 -0.48 1.02
CA ASN A 18 -49.66 -0.60 0.31
C ASN A 18 -48.57 0.30 0.90
N LEU A 19 -48.90 1.52 1.34
CA LEU A 19 -47.93 2.43 1.96
C LEU A 19 -47.51 1.93 3.35
N LEU A 20 -48.39 1.33 4.12
CA LEU A 20 -48.09 0.71 5.44
C LEU A 20 -47.29 -0.58 5.28
N MET A 21 -47.54 -1.38 4.22
CA MET A 21 -46.74 -2.56 3.92
C MET A 21 -45.34 -2.16 3.48
N ILE A 22 -45.16 -1.07 2.72
CA ILE A 22 -43.85 -0.52 2.34
C ILE A 22 -43.12 0.03 3.59
N GLN A 23 -43.81 0.66 4.52
CA GLN A 23 -43.21 1.16 5.77
C GLN A 23 -42.82 0.03 6.74
N GLY A 24 -43.59 -1.07 6.77
CA GLY A 24 -43.22 -2.27 7.52
C GLY A 24 -42.00 -2.99 6.97
N LEU A 25 -41.79 -2.96 5.64
CA LEU A 25 -40.61 -3.47 4.98
C LEU A 25 -39.37 -2.57 5.16
N LEU A 26 -39.51 -1.29 5.48
CA LEU A 26 -38.44 -0.34 5.73
C LEU A 26 -37.90 -0.43 7.17
N GLY A 27 -38.48 -1.23 8.05
CA GLY A 27 -38.04 -1.44 9.43
C GLY A 27 -36.77 -2.31 9.55
N GLU A 28 -36.59 -3.25 8.65
CA GLU A 28 -35.38 -4.05 8.54
C GLU A 28 -34.56 -3.53 7.33
N ARG A 29 -33.38 -3.02 7.62
CA ARG A 29 -32.53 -2.38 6.60
C ARG A 29 -31.68 -3.39 5.86
N TRP A 30 -31.52 -3.19 4.57
CA TRP A 30 -30.37 -3.68 3.83
C TRP A 30 -29.13 -3.05 4.42
N ASP A 31 -28.17 -3.85 4.85
CA ASP A 31 -26.91 -3.36 5.38
C ASP A 31 -25.75 -4.27 4.96
N VAL A 32 -24.59 -3.68 4.68
CA VAL A 32 -23.33 -4.40 4.53
C VAL A 32 -22.30 -3.77 5.45
N LYS A 33 -21.76 -4.58 6.32
CA LYS A 33 -20.64 -4.21 7.19
C LYS A 33 -19.35 -4.77 6.64
N TYR A 34 -18.41 -3.92 6.36
CA TYR A 34 -17.08 -4.29 5.90
C TYR A 34 -16.10 -4.43 7.06
N SER A 35 -15.07 -5.27 6.91
CA SER A 35 -14.01 -5.44 7.92
C SER A 35 -13.27 -4.14 8.22
N THR A 36 -13.14 -3.27 7.22
CA THR A 36 -12.55 -1.92 7.31
C THR A 36 -13.12 -1.05 6.19
N ARG A 37 -12.89 0.26 6.24
CA ARG A 37 -13.26 1.19 5.17
C ARG A 37 -12.12 1.44 4.18
N SER A 38 -10.88 1.27 4.61
CA SER A 38 -9.72 1.48 3.75
C SER A 38 -8.60 0.51 4.12
N ILE A 39 -7.81 0.15 3.12
CA ILE A 39 -6.59 -0.65 3.26
C ILE A 39 -5.50 0.04 2.45
N CYS A 40 -4.32 0.22 3.06
CA CYS A 40 -3.09 0.54 2.35
C CYS A 40 -2.17 -0.67 2.43
N ALA A 41 -1.75 -1.17 1.28
CA ALA A 41 -0.93 -2.37 1.17
C ALA A 41 0.25 -2.16 0.20
N LEU A 42 1.32 -2.91 0.39
CA LEU A 42 2.47 -2.89 -0.52
C LEU A 42 2.14 -3.55 -1.85
N ARG A 43 2.67 -3.00 -2.95
CA ARG A 43 2.66 -3.69 -4.24
C ARG A 43 3.35 -5.05 -4.10
N GLY A 44 2.76 -6.09 -4.69
CA GLY A 44 3.22 -7.48 -4.57
C GLY A 44 2.67 -8.23 -3.36
N ALA A 45 2.28 -7.55 -2.28
CA ALA A 45 1.71 -8.17 -1.09
C ALA A 45 0.32 -8.75 -1.33
N PRO A 46 -0.15 -9.69 -0.52
CA PRO A 46 -1.55 -10.10 -0.48
C PRO A 46 -2.39 -9.16 0.38
N VAL A 47 -3.69 -9.06 0.07
CA VAL A 47 -4.68 -8.35 0.88
C VAL A 47 -5.90 -9.22 1.12
N TRP A 48 -6.49 -9.08 2.32
CA TRP A 48 -7.69 -9.77 2.75
C TRP A 48 -8.78 -8.77 3.09
N MET A 49 -9.97 -8.97 2.52
CA MET A 49 -11.16 -8.18 2.76
C MET A 49 -12.32 -9.08 3.14
N SER A 50 -13.25 -8.58 3.96
CA SER A 50 -14.49 -9.31 4.24
C SER A 50 -15.65 -8.35 4.42
N CYS A 51 -16.84 -8.83 4.05
CA CYS A 51 -18.10 -8.17 4.34
C CYS A 51 -19.08 -9.16 5.01
N HIS A 52 -20.01 -8.59 5.76
CA HIS A 52 -21.16 -9.28 6.33
C HIS A 52 -22.40 -8.48 5.97
N TYR A 53 -23.40 -9.13 5.38
CA TYR A 53 -24.61 -8.46 4.95
C TYR A 53 -25.85 -8.93 5.75
N THR A 54 -26.80 -8.02 5.91
CA THR A 54 -28.11 -8.29 6.49
C THR A 54 -29.19 -7.93 5.48
N LEU A 55 -30.30 -8.66 5.54
CA LEU A 55 -31.45 -8.47 4.66
C LEU A 55 -32.72 -8.32 5.49
N PRO A 56 -33.70 -7.57 4.97
CA PRO A 56 -35.03 -7.56 5.54
C PRO A 56 -35.66 -8.96 5.52
N SER A 57 -36.55 -9.23 6.47
CA SER A 57 -37.32 -10.48 6.50
C SER A 57 -38.13 -10.66 5.19
N GLY A 58 -38.21 -11.89 4.73
CA GLY A 58 -38.93 -12.23 3.48
C GLY A 58 -38.08 -12.14 2.20
N PHE A 59 -36.82 -11.72 2.27
CA PHE A 59 -35.88 -11.79 1.15
C PHE A 59 -34.99 -13.02 1.24
N ALA A 60 -34.86 -13.73 0.12
CA ALA A 60 -33.90 -14.83 -0.01
C ALA A 60 -32.74 -14.41 -0.91
N VAL A 61 -31.51 -14.60 -0.45
CA VAL A 61 -30.31 -14.38 -1.25
C VAL A 61 -30.24 -15.48 -2.30
N ARG A 62 -30.09 -15.05 -3.54
CA ARG A 62 -29.81 -15.94 -4.67
C ARG A 62 -28.30 -16.14 -4.82
N ASP A 63 -27.54 -15.02 -4.77
CA ASP A 63 -26.10 -15.01 -4.88
C ASP A 63 -25.50 -13.78 -4.20
N ALA A 64 -24.22 -13.86 -3.82
CA ALA A 64 -23.46 -12.76 -3.28
C ALA A 64 -22.03 -12.83 -3.82
N PHE A 65 -21.44 -11.68 -4.18
CA PHE A 65 -20.10 -11.62 -4.76
C PHE A 65 -19.44 -10.26 -4.54
N TRP A 66 -18.14 -10.22 -4.74
CA TRP A 66 -17.36 -8.99 -4.75
C TRP A 66 -17.30 -8.39 -6.14
N CYS A 67 -17.34 -7.06 -6.22
CA CYS A 67 -17.25 -6.29 -7.45
C CYS A 67 -16.48 -4.98 -7.26
N GLU A 68 -15.91 -4.50 -8.33
CA GLU A 68 -15.65 -3.08 -8.55
C GLU A 68 -16.94 -2.51 -9.15
N CYS A 69 -17.63 -1.70 -8.37
CA CYS A 69 -18.93 -1.18 -8.77
C CYS A 69 -18.86 0.36 -8.85
N GLU A 70 -18.29 0.88 -9.93
CA GLU A 70 -18.16 2.32 -10.22
C GLU A 70 -19.07 2.76 -11.35
N ASP A 71 -19.71 3.92 -11.24
CA ASP A 71 -20.48 4.62 -12.27
C ASP A 71 -21.49 3.74 -13.04
N GLY A 72 -22.16 2.83 -12.34
CA GLY A 72 -23.13 1.92 -12.94
C GLY A 72 -22.52 0.74 -13.71
N LYS A 73 -21.21 0.64 -13.77
CA LYS A 73 -20.48 -0.54 -14.28
C LYS A 73 -20.20 -1.49 -13.13
N THR A 74 -20.37 -2.77 -13.36
CA THR A 74 -20.08 -3.84 -12.40
C THR A 74 -19.05 -4.76 -13.01
N ARG A 75 -17.83 -4.73 -12.49
CA ARG A 75 -16.77 -5.68 -12.83
C ARG A 75 -16.75 -6.79 -11.78
N LEU A 76 -17.08 -8.00 -12.20
CA LEU A 76 -17.08 -9.17 -11.32
C LEU A 76 -15.66 -9.73 -11.21
N LEU A 77 -15.06 -9.65 -10.03
CA LEU A 77 -13.64 -9.93 -9.85
C LEU A 77 -13.19 -11.34 -10.28
N PRO A 78 -13.86 -12.45 -9.93
CA PRO A 78 -13.38 -13.78 -10.31
C PRO A 78 -13.46 -14.08 -11.82
N GLN A 79 -14.22 -13.28 -12.57
CA GLN A 79 -14.48 -13.52 -14.00
C GLN A 79 -13.55 -12.72 -14.91
N ASP A 80 -12.86 -11.73 -14.38
CA ASP A 80 -11.95 -10.90 -15.15
C ASP A 80 -10.58 -11.59 -15.35
N ALA A 81 -10.05 -11.52 -16.57
CA ALA A 81 -8.79 -12.16 -16.96
C ALA A 81 -7.60 -11.69 -16.09
N ASP A 82 -7.58 -10.40 -15.70
CA ASP A 82 -6.50 -9.82 -14.89
C ASP A 82 -6.47 -10.35 -13.46
N TYR A 83 -7.59 -10.91 -12.99
CA TYR A 83 -7.76 -11.43 -11.64
C TYR A 83 -7.75 -12.96 -11.53
N GLN A 84 -7.88 -13.70 -12.64
CA GLN A 84 -8.13 -15.16 -12.62
C GLN A 84 -7.14 -15.98 -11.78
N SER A 85 -5.87 -15.62 -11.73
CA SER A 85 -4.84 -16.37 -10.97
C SER A 85 -4.45 -15.72 -9.64
N ARG A 86 -5.01 -14.55 -9.32
CA ARG A 86 -4.61 -13.72 -8.18
C ARG A 86 -5.70 -13.49 -7.16
N VAL A 87 -6.97 -13.72 -7.54
CA VAL A 87 -8.14 -13.41 -6.73
C VAL A 87 -8.86 -14.68 -6.29
N HIS A 88 -9.11 -14.77 -5.01
CA HIS A 88 -9.94 -15.78 -4.40
C HIS A 88 -11.08 -15.12 -3.65
N ALA A 89 -12.29 -15.24 -4.18
CA ALA A 89 -13.52 -14.73 -3.56
C ALA A 89 -14.40 -15.93 -3.15
N ALA A 90 -14.92 -15.85 -1.93
CA ALA A 90 -15.85 -16.85 -1.42
C ALA A 90 -16.97 -16.18 -0.63
N CYS A 91 -18.22 -16.56 -0.92
CA CYS A 91 -19.39 -16.12 -0.17
C CYS A 91 -20.13 -17.33 0.42
N THR A 92 -20.44 -17.25 1.69
CA THR A 92 -21.21 -18.26 2.42
C THR A 92 -22.58 -17.70 2.73
N LEU A 93 -23.59 -18.10 1.95
CA LEU A 93 -24.95 -17.61 2.08
C LEU A 93 -25.59 -17.96 3.44
N ARG A 94 -25.15 -19.07 4.05
CA ARG A 94 -25.64 -19.50 5.37
C ARG A 94 -25.22 -18.56 6.51
N THR A 95 -24.06 -17.89 6.37
CA THR A 95 -23.53 -16.97 7.37
C THR A 95 -23.57 -15.51 6.92
N ASN A 96 -24.11 -15.25 5.72
CA ASN A 96 -24.17 -13.92 5.11
C ASN A 96 -22.80 -13.23 5.06
N ARG A 97 -21.73 -13.99 4.79
CA ARG A 97 -20.37 -13.49 4.80
C ARG A 97 -19.68 -13.76 3.47
N CYS A 98 -19.01 -12.73 2.96
CA CYS A 98 -18.11 -12.84 1.82
C CYS A 98 -16.69 -12.47 2.22
N THR A 99 -15.72 -13.16 1.63
CA THR A 99 -14.29 -12.88 1.77
C THR A 99 -13.69 -12.69 0.39
N LEU A 100 -12.71 -11.82 0.30
CA LEU A 100 -11.92 -11.56 -0.90
C LEU A 100 -10.45 -11.55 -0.52
N ASN A 101 -9.64 -12.31 -1.23
CA ASN A 101 -8.19 -12.29 -1.16
C ASN A 101 -7.63 -11.92 -2.53
N ILE A 102 -6.80 -10.91 -2.60
CA ILE A 102 -6.04 -10.52 -3.79
C ILE A 102 -4.57 -10.72 -3.47
N THR A 103 -3.86 -11.51 -4.28
CA THR A 103 -2.43 -11.76 -4.16
C THR A 103 -1.66 -10.99 -5.22
N ARG A 104 -0.37 -10.73 -4.99
CA ARG A 104 0.50 -10.02 -5.93
C ARG A 104 -0.11 -8.70 -6.40
N LEU A 105 -0.44 -7.84 -5.45
CA LEU A 105 -1.06 -6.54 -5.71
C LEU A 105 -0.25 -5.73 -6.73
N SER A 106 -0.96 -5.11 -7.65
CA SER A 106 -0.46 -4.13 -8.61
C SER A 106 -1.11 -2.77 -8.37
N GLN A 107 -0.56 -1.71 -8.96
CA GLN A 107 -1.17 -0.38 -8.86
C GLN A 107 -2.58 -0.33 -9.46
N SER A 108 -2.86 -1.19 -10.45
CA SER A 108 -4.18 -1.31 -11.07
C SER A 108 -5.24 -1.97 -10.18
N ASP A 109 -4.84 -2.51 -9.02
CA ASP A 109 -5.79 -3.05 -8.03
C ASP A 109 -6.27 -1.98 -7.03
N ALA A 110 -5.78 -0.74 -7.14
CA ALA A 110 -6.17 0.37 -6.27
C ALA A 110 -7.56 0.90 -6.64
N HIS A 111 -8.60 0.24 -6.15
CA HIS A 111 -10.02 0.55 -6.40
C HIS A 111 -10.85 0.46 -5.13
N GLU A 112 -12.13 0.81 -5.24
CA GLU A 112 -13.14 0.52 -4.23
C GLU A 112 -13.78 -0.83 -4.50
N TYR A 113 -13.79 -1.71 -3.51
CA TYR A 113 -14.34 -3.05 -3.56
C TYR A 113 -15.64 -3.15 -2.79
N ASN A 114 -16.70 -3.54 -3.49
CA ASN A 114 -18.05 -3.61 -2.95
C ASN A 114 -18.57 -5.05 -2.89
N CYS A 115 -19.37 -5.33 -1.88
CA CYS A 115 -20.13 -6.57 -1.75
C CYS A 115 -21.50 -6.36 -2.39
N ARG A 116 -21.82 -7.14 -3.41
CA ARG A 116 -23.12 -7.11 -4.12
C ARG A 116 -23.91 -8.38 -3.87
N ILE A 117 -25.20 -8.21 -3.61
CA ILE A 117 -26.12 -9.27 -3.29
C ILE A 117 -27.21 -9.29 -4.35
N THR A 118 -27.57 -10.46 -4.83
CA THR A 118 -28.72 -10.69 -5.70
C THR A 118 -29.77 -11.50 -4.96
N THR A 119 -31.03 -11.17 -5.21
CA THR A 119 -32.18 -11.86 -4.61
C THR A 119 -33.09 -12.43 -5.67
N SER A 120 -33.94 -13.35 -5.26
CA SER A 120 -35.02 -13.90 -6.13
C SER A 120 -36.26 -13.02 -6.18
N HIS A 121 -36.27 -11.87 -5.50
CA HIS A 121 -37.45 -10.99 -5.43
C HIS A 121 -37.66 -10.21 -6.73
N VAL A 122 -38.88 -10.14 -7.20
CA VAL A 122 -39.25 -9.59 -8.54
C VAL A 122 -38.88 -8.10 -8.68
N PHE A 123 -39.01 -7.31 -7.59
CA PHE A 123 -38.79 -5.86 -7.61
C PHE A 123 -37.40 -5.44 -7.10
N PHE A 124 -36.71 -6.28 -6.33
CA PHE A 124 -35.40 -5.98 -5.74
C PHE A 124 -34.41 -7.07 -6.12
N GLN A 125 -33.95 -7.04 -7.36
CA GLN A 125 -33.11 -8.10 -7.91
C GLN A 125 -31.65 -8.04 -7.43
N SER A 126 -31.13 -6.86 -7.12
CA SER A 126 -29.77 -6.70 -6.62
C SER A 126 -29.61 -5.48 -5.75
N TRP A 127 -28.68 -5.57 -4.80
CA TRP A 127 -28.26 -4.48 -3.94
C TRP A 127 -26.75 -4.50 -3.74
N THR A 128 -26.11 -3.34 -3.75
CA THR A 128 -24.68 -3.16 -3.53
C THR A 128 -24.51 -2.36 -2.24
N GLY A 129 -23.61 -2.80 -1.35
CA GLY A 129 -23.29 -2.08 -0.14
C GLY A 129 -22.76 -0.69 -0.46
N ASN A 130 -23.23 0.31 0.27
CA ASN A 130 -22.72 1.67 0.18
C ASN A 130 -21.31 1.73 0.80
N GLU A 131 -20.44 2.59 0.24
CA GLU A 131 -19.10 2.82 0.75
C GLU A 131 -18.31 1.53 1.02
N GLY A 132 -17.80 0.91 -0.03
CA GLY A 132 -17.00 -0.31 0.01
C GLY A 132 -15.67 -0.16 0.76
N ILE A 133 -14.74 -1.06 0.47
CA ILE A 133 -13.37 -0.98 0.97
C ILE A 133 -12.49 -0.31 -0.08
N VAL A 134 -11.94 0.85 0.22
CA VAL A 134 -10.97 1.54 -0.65
C VAL A 134 -9.59 0.91 -0.44
N LEU A 135 -9.06 0.27 -1.48
CA LEU A 135 -7.71 -0.27 -1.50
C LEU A 135 -6.76 0.75 -2.13
N SER A 136 -5.71 1.10 -1.40
CA SER A 136 -4.57 1.87 -1.89
C SER A 136 -3.35 0.95 -1.97
N VAL A 137 -2.63 1.00 -3.09
CA VAL A 137 -1.40 0.23 -3.30
C VAL A 137 -0.22 1.20 -3.32
N THR A 138 0.83 0.89 -2.58
CA THR A 138 2.01 1.73 -2.41
C THR A 138 3.30 0.94 -2.60
N ASP A 139 4.36 1.64 -2.99
CA ASP A 139 5.72 1.16 -2.92
C ASP A 139 6.44 1.71 -1.69
N LEU A 140 7.53 1.06 -1.32
CA LEU A 140 8.50 1.63 -0.40
C LEU A 140 9.48 2.53 -1.16
N SER A 141 9.86 3.63 -0.54
CA SER A 141 10.93 4.51 -1.01
C SER A 141 11.80 4.95 0.17
N VAL A 142 13.09 5.20 -0.09
CA VAL A 142 14.01 5.74 0.92
C VAL A 142 14.20 7.23 0.66
N GLU A 143 14.03 8.04 1.68
CA GLU A 143 14.41 9.45 1.68
C GLU A 143 15.57 9.70 2.63
N LEU A 144 16.55 10.47 2.18
CA LEU A 144 17.72 10.88 2.96
C LEU A 144 17.44 12.26 3.56
N VAL A 145 17.57 12.36 4.91
CA VAL A 145 17.36 13.59 5.67
C VAL A 145 18.63 13.94 6.43
N GLY A 146 19.13 15.15 6.22
CA GLY A 146 20.36 15.66 6.81
C GLY A 146 21.49 15.82 5.80
N ALA A 147 22.57 16.49 6.23
CA ALA A 147 23.73 16.66 5.39
C ALA A 147 24.68 15.46 5.59
N ALA A 148 24.95 14.74 4.51
CA ALA A 148 25.84 13.59 4.51
C ALA A 148 27.31 14.03 4.55
N THR A 149 27.71 14.68 5.65
CA THR A 149 29.09 15.10 5.94
C THR A 149 29.54 14.38 7.20
N GLU A 150 30.72 13.82 7.17
CA GLU A 150 31.30 13.07 8.29
C GLU A 150 31.19 13.85 9.62
N GLY A 151 30.78 13.16 10.67
CA GLY A 151 30.52 13.72 11.98
C GLY A 151 29.10 14.26 12.20
N ASN A 152 28.31 14.44 11.16
CA ASN A 152 26.91 14.87 11.26
C ASN A 152 25.97 13.69 11.50
N ASP A 153 24.70 14.02 11.79
CA ASP A 153 23.62 13.04 11.86
C ASP A 153 22.91 12.94 10.51
N VAL A 154 22.72 11.73 10.04
CA VAL A 154 21.95 11.42 8.83
C VAL A 154 20.86 10.42 9.18
N ARG A 155 19.65 10.68 8.71
CA ARG A 155 18.52 9.77 8.81
C ARG A 155 18.09 9.29 7.42
N LEU A 156 17.90 8.00 7.30
CA LEU A 156 17.24 7.38 6.16
C LEU A 156 15.83 7.04 6.59
N VAL A 157 14.83 7.52 5.84
CA VAL A 157 13.41 7.36 6.17
C VAL A 157 12.75 6.50 5.10
N CYS A 158 12.17 5.37 5.53
CA CYS A 158 11.40 4.49 4.67
C CYS A 158 9.98 5.03 4.52
N LYS A 159 9.60 5.46 3.34
CA LYS A 159 8.31 6.12 3.05
C LYS A 159 7.38 5.28 2.20
N THR A 160 6.10 5.53 2.37
CA THR A 160 4.98 5.02 1.59
C THR A 160 4.05 6.17 1.22
N SER A 161 3.28 6.05 0.14
CA SER A 161 2.30 7.06 -0.28
C SER A 161 1.02 7.07 0.57
N CYS A 162 0.75 5.99 1.30
CA CYS A 162 -0.34 5.87 2.26
C CYS A 162 0.13 5.12 3.51
N ASN A 163 -0.58 5.28 4.62
CA ASN A 163 -0.23 4.59 5.86
C ASN A 163 -0.58 3.11 5.77
N LEU A 164 0.42 2.23 5.84
CA LEU A 164 0.20 0.79 5.84
C LEU A 164 -0.76 0.37 6.97
N SER A 165 -1.74 -0.44 6.63
CA SER A 165 -2.84 -0.83 7.54
C SER A 165 -2.39 -1.71 8.72
N SER A 166 -1.26 -2.40 8.58
CA SER A 166 -0.57 -3.08 9.67
C SER A 166 0.52 -2.14 10.20
N SER A 167 0.65 -1.96 11.50
CA SER A 167 1.77 -1.21 12.09
C SER A 167 3.09 -1.98 11.85
N PRO A 168 3.79 -1.76 10.71
CA PRO A 168 4.91 -2.60 10.31
C PRO A 168 6.16 -2.32 11.13
N THR A 169 7.04 -3.31 11.20
CA THR A 169 8.44 -3.12 11.57
C THR A 169 9.27 -3.09 10.30
N TYR A 170 10.32 -2.29 10.28
CA TYR A 170 11.16 -2.07 9.11
C TYR A 170 12.52 -2.71 9.28
N SER A 171 13.06 -3.27 8.21
CA SER A 171 14.43 -3.77 8.09
C SER A 171 15.18 -3.00 7.00
N TRP A 172 16.49 -2.93 7.13
CA TRP A 172 17.35 -2.17 6.22
C TRP A 172 18.42 -3.07 5.61
N LYS A 173 18.79 -2.79 4.37
CA LYS A 173 19.93 -3.40 3.70
C LYS A 173 20.93 -2.32 3.30
N LYS A 174 22.22 -2.65 3.35
CA LYS A 174 23.30 -1.83 2.83
C LYS A 174 24.07 -2.64 1.80
N ASN A 175 24.23 -2.11 0.59
CA ASN A 175 24.89 -2.78 -0.53
C ASN A 175 24.31 -4.19 -0.82
N GLY A 176 22.99 -4.36 -0.63
CA GLY A 176 22.28 -5.62 -0.81
C GLY A 176 22.28 -6.55 0.42
N GLU A 177 23.18 -6.32 1.40
CA GLU A 177 23.29 -7.14 2.59
C GLU A 177 22.43 -6.58 3.74
N PRO A 178 21.78 -7.45 4.54
CA PRO A 178 21.02 -7.03 5.71
C PRO A 178 21.90 -6.29 6.71
N LEU A 179 21.40 -5.17 7.23
CA LEU A 179 22.02 -4.54 8.39
C LEU A 179 21.67 -5.36 9.66
N GLU A 180 22.69 -5.69 10.46
CA GLU A 180 22.56 -6.42 11.75
C GLU A 180 21.91 -5.56 12.85
N LYS A 181 20.98 -4.70 12.50
CA LYS A 181 20.18 -3.94 13.46
C LYS A 181 18.81 -4.57 13.59
N GLU A 182 18.32 -4.67 14.82
CA GLU A 182 16.95 -5.11 15.07
C GLU A 182 15.95 -4.29 14.25
N PRO A 183 14.95 -4.94 13.64
CA PRO A 183 13.88 -4.22 12.91
C PRO A 183 13.22 -3.22 13.83
N THR A 184 13.13 -1.96 13.39
CA THR A 184 12.55 -0.89 14.18
C THR A 184 11.06 -0.73 13.89
N LYS A 185 10.28 -0.37 14.90
CA LYS A 185 8.87 0.04 14.70
C LYS A 185 8.78 1.38 13.99
N ASN A 186 9.86 2.17 14.05
CA ASN A 186 9.98 3.42 13.33
C ASN A 186 10.51 3.13 11.92
N ASN A 187 10.03 3.90 10.95
CA ASN A 187 10.48 3.83 9.57
C ASN A 187 11.82 4.55 9.34
N GLU A 188 12.64 4.74 10.37
CA GLU A 188 13.88 5.51 10.31
C GLU A 188 15.10 4.67 10.66
N LEU A 189 16.19 4.85 9.91
CA LEU A 189 17.53 4.41 10.24
C LEU A 189 18.39 5.65 10.56
N LEU A 190 18.84 5.76 11.80
CA LEU A 190 19.74 6.83 12.23
C LEU A 190 21.20 6.39 12.12
N LEU A 191 22.00 7.18 11.40
CA LEU A 191 23.45 7.12 11.35
C LEU A 191 23.99 8.30 12.16
N HIS A 192 24.60 8.02 13.31
CA HIS A 192 25.03 9.02 14.28
C HIS A 192 26.31 8.59 15.01
N PRO A 193 27.42 9.34 14.90
CA PRO A 193 27.70 10.24 13.78
C PRO A 193 27.96 9.48 12.50
N VAL A 194 27.60 10.07 11.32
CA VAL A 194 27.90 9.43 10.05
C VAL A 194 29.40 9.45 9.77
N SER A 195 29.92 8.35 9.28
CA SER A 195 31.32 8.15 8.90
C SER A 195 31.45 7.82 7.42
N ARG A 196 32.67 7.87 6.87
CA ARG A 196 32.92 7.49 5.47
C ARG A 196 32.50 6.06 5.16
N GLU A 197 32.64 5.16 6.16
CA GLU A 197 32.26 3.75 6.06
C GLU A 197 30.74 3.57 5.92
N ASP A 198 29.93 4.57 6.31
CA ASP A 198 28.47 4.53 6.12
C ASP A 198 28.05 4.80 4.67
N GLY A 199 28.96 5.29 3.83
CA GLY A 199 28.72 5.42 2.39
C GLY A 199 28.32 4.09 1.77
N GLY A 200 27.37 4.13 0.80
CA GLY A 200 26.89 2.93 0.13
C GLY A 200 25.42 3.04 -0.31
N ARG A 201 24.87 1.95 -0.82
CA ARG A 201 23.48 1.87 -1.30
C ARG A 201 22.58 1.27 -0.23
N TYR A 202 21.52 1.96 0.09
CA TYR A 202 20.56 1.58 1.13
C TYR A 202 19.18 1.30 0.55
N SER A 203 18.54 0.26 1.05
CA SER A 203 17.12 -0.02 0.79
C SER A 203 16.43 -0.44 2.09
N CYS A 204 15.11 -0.26 2.12
CA CYS A 204 14.27 -0.68 3.24
C CYS A 204 13.24 -1.71 2.81
N ALA A 205 12.80 -2.52 3.76
CA ALA A 205 11.72 -3.48 3.59
C ALA A 205 10.85 -3.54 4.85
N VAL A 206 9.63 -4.05 4.70
CA VAL A 206 8.78 -4.41 5.83
C VAL A 206 9.08 -5.85 6.22
N LYS A 207 9.23 -6.09 7.53
CA LYS A 207 9.48 -7.43 8.07
C LYS A 207 8.36 -8.40 7.67
N GLY A 208 8.75 -9.55 7.13
CA GLY A 208 7.83 -10.55 6.56
C GLY A 208 7.52 -10.34 5.08
N HIS A 209 8.02 -9.25 4.49
CA HIS A 209 7.93 -8.91 3.08
C HIS A 209 9.28 -8.38 2.56
N GLU A 210 10.37 -9.06 2.93
CA GLU A 210 11.75 -8.63 2.59
C GLU A 210 12.05 -8.72 1.09
N ASP A 211 11.24 -9.45 0.36
CA ASP A 211 11.22 -9.54 -1.11
C ASP A 211 10.61 -8.28 -1.77
N LEU A 212 9.80 -7.52 -1.03
CA LEU A 212 9.16 -6.28 -1.47
C LEU A 212 9.92 -5.05 -0.96
N SER A 213 11.24 -5.01 -1.19
CA SER A 213 12.08 -3.89 -0.77
C SER A 213 11.93 -2.65 -1.67
N SER A 214 12.29 -1.49 -1.13
CA SER A 214 12.41 -0.25 -1.88
C SER A 214 13.50 -0.34 -2.96
N ALA A 215 13.48 0.60 -3.91
CA ALA A 215 14.67 0.89 -4.70
C ALA A 215 15.83 1.32 -3.79
N GLU A 216 17.07 1.06 -4.23
CA GLU A 216 18.28 1.48 -3.53
C GLU A 216 18.51 2.99 -3.71
N VAL A 217 18.93 3.64 -2.62
CA VAL A 217 19.36 5.05 -2.61
C VAL A 217 20.83 5.10 -2.20
N GLU A 218 21.65 5.84 -2.94
CA GLU A 218 23.06 6.01 -2.67
C GLU A 218 23.28 7.08 -1.57
N LEU A 219 23.98 6.72 -0.51
CA LEU A 219 24.49 7.62 0.50
C LEU A 219 25.96 7.91 0.20
N SER A 220 26.26 9.13 -0.27
CA SER A 220 27.61 9.61 -0.51
C SER A 220 28.03 10.52 0.64
N VAL A 221 28.89 10.04 1.52
CA VAL A 221 29.39 10.80 2.69
C VAL A 221 30.55 11.70 2.27
N ARG A 222 30.45 12.99 2.56
CA ARG A 222 31.54 13.96 2.38
C ARG A 222 32.49 13.93 3.56
N TYR A 223 33.78 13.92 3.30
CA TYR A 223 34.82 13.97 4.35
C TYR A 223 36.09 14.65 3.84
N SER A 224 36.83 15.24 4.79
CA SER A 224 38.11 15.90 4.52
C SER A 224 39.17 14.92 4.09
N PRO A 225 40.22 15.38 3.35
CA PRO A 225 41.34 14.54 2.95
C PRO A 225 41.97 13.82 4.14
N LYS A 226 42.16 12.50 3.99
CA LYS A 226 42.81 11.60 4.95
C LYS A 226 43.91 10.81 4.24
N ASP A 227 44.82 10.25 5.02
CA ASP A 227 45.84 9.31 4.51
C ASP A 227 46.62 9.88 3.32
N THR A 228 47.01 11.18 3.40
CA THR A 228 47.76 11.84 2.35
C THR A 228 49.17 11.25 2.26
N VAL A 229 49.46 10.74 1.06
CA VAL A 229 50.78 10.12 0.74
C VAL A 229 51.46 10.84 -0.40
N VAL A 230 52.78 10.90 -0.38
CA VAL A 230 53.60 11.45 -1.43
C VAL A 230 54.31 10.30 -2.14
N PHE A 231 54.14 10.21 -3.44
CA PHE A 231 54.83 9.24 -4.28
C PHE A 231 55.95 9.93 -5.08
N ILE A 232 57.13 9.33 -5.07
CA ILE A 232 58.23 9.74 -5.92
C ILE A 232 58.17 8.86 -7.19
N ARG A 233 57.94 9.46 -8.32
CA ARG A 233 58.00 8.77 -9.63
C ARG A 233 59.41 8.90 -10.20
N HIS A 234 60.32 8.08 -9.68
CA HIS A 234 61.68 7.94 -10.24
C HIS A 234 62.16 6.50 -10.05
N HIS A 235 62.81 5.94 -11.04
CA HIS A 235 63.42 4.61 -10.97
C HIS A 235 64.93 4.75 -10.81
N GLY A 236 65.47 4.42 -9.62
CA GLY A 236 66.89 4.44 -9.34
C GLY A 236 67.38 5.67 -8.60
N GLU A 237 68.71 5.90 -8.60
CA GLU A 237 69.36 7.09 -8.01
C GLU A 237 69.09 8.32 -8.88
N VAL A 238 68.96 9.48 -8.26
CA VAL A 238 68.80 10.78 -8.94
C VAL A 238 70.10 11.50 -8.95
N ASP A 239 70.63 11.75 -10.13
CA ASP A 239 71.85 12.55 -10.32
C ASP A 239 71.59 14.01 -9.99
N GLU A 240 72.63 14.72 -9.55
CA GLU A 240 72.58 16.17 -9.31
C GLU A 240 72.19 16.90 -10.61
N GLY A 241 71.15 17.73 -10.55
CA GLY A 241 70.57 18.41 -11.70
C GLY A 241 69.52 17.59 -12.46
N GLY A 242 69.23 16.36 -12.00
CA GLY A 242 68.15 15.52 -12.51
C GLY A 242 66.75 16.02 -12.10
N SER A 243 65.71 15.53 -12.78
CA SER A 243 64.31 15.90 -12.49
C SER A 243 63.61 14.78 -11.76
N VAL A 244 62.84 15.11 -10.74
CA VAL A 244 61.99 14.18 -9.99
C VAL A 244 60.56 14.67 -10.00
N THR A 245 59.63 13.75 -10.24
CA THR A 245 58.20 14.05 -10.14
C THR A 245 57.65 13.54 -8.82
N LEU A 246 57.09 14.44 -8.05
CA LEU A 246 56.34 14.13 -6.84
C LEU A 246 54.82 14.13 -7.17
N SER A 247 54.13 13.10 -6.71
CA SER A 247 52.66 13.00 -6.84
C SER A 247 52.06 12.82 -5.46
N CYS A 248 51.03 13.60 -5.14
CA CYS A 248 50.25 13.45 -3.90
C CYS A 248 48.97 12.70 -4.19
N SER A 249 48.53 11.89 -3.22
CA SER A 249 47.24 11.23 -3.21
C SER A 249 46.67 11.27 -1.79
N SER A 250 45.37 11.48 -1.65
CA SER A 250 44.65 11.37 -0.39
C SER A 250 43.28 10.82 -0.64
N ASP A 251 42.72 10.19 0.38
CA ASP A 251 41.34 9.73 0.42
C ASP A 251 40.44 10.89 0.86
N ALA A 252 39.53 11.32 0.01
CA ALA A 252 38.61 12.44 0.25
C ALA A 252 37.35 12.32 -0.60
N ASN A 253 36.25 12.85 -0.11
CA ASN A 253 35.03 13.02 -0.86
C ASN A 253 34.41 14.42 -0.63
N PRO A 254 34.38 15.31 -1.63
CA PRO A 254 34.84 15.10 -3.02
C PRO A 254 36.38 14.93 -3.12
N PRO A 255 36.87 14.33 -4.22
CA PRO A 255 38.31 14.17 -4.43
C PRO A 255 39.07 15.50 -4.37
N VAL A 256 40.32 15.47 -3.85
CA VAL A 256 41.18 16.65 -3.78
C VAL A 256 41.51 17.14 -5.19
N GLN A 257 41.31 18.43 -5.45
CA GLN A 257 41.63 19.05 -6.75
C GLN A 257 43.03 19.60 -6.77
N ASN A 258 43.54 20.14 -5.66
CA ASN A 258 44.86 20.73 -5.57
C ASN A 258 45.54 20.37 -4.23
N TYR A 259 46.84 20.14 -4.31
CA TYR A 259 47.71 19.96 -3.15
C TYR A 259 48.66 21.16 -3.08
N ALA A 260 48.83 21.72 -1.90
CA ALA A 260 49.74 22.86 -1.63
C ALA A 260 50.75 22.48 -0.56
#